data_2b1d885b690345a33261e77f885400a5
#
_entry.id   2b1d885b690345a33261e77f885400a5
#
_cell.length_a   1.000
_cell.length_b   1.000
_cell.length_c   1.000
_cell.angle_alpha   90.00
_cell.angle_beta   90.00
_cell.angle_gamma   90.00
#
_symmetry.space_group_name_H-M   'P 1'
#
loop_
_entity.id
_entity.type
_entity.pdbx_description
1 polymer ?
#
loop_
_entity_poly.entity_id
_entity_poly.type
_entity_poly.pdbx_seq_one_letter_code
_entity_poly.pdbx_strand_id
1 'polypeptide(L)'
;NPEYKTNLELAKKWVQVFENGDIDLWKEIMSEDLRDQAPLYGMGEVDYATSQQIAEFYINSYTDVKFNDPMWLPGIDTGTMTLDGSVRAYGVWTGKSKSTGRTFTLPSYHNFDFADGKIVYTGEYFDATGMTNAVGPVDRKVVVATLKVKKGSYEKVKEMLDSEDGLPTTRAYDGCTHLEATFNEETSTYFIIEY
;
A
#
# COMPACT_ATOMS: atom_id res chain seq x y z
N ASN A 1 18.90 30.66 -3.51
CA ASN A 1 18.83 30.22 -4.92
C ASN A 1 17.40 30.49 -5.45
N PRO A 2 17.21 31.35 -6.48
CA PRO A 2 15.90 31.62 -7.05
C PRO A 2 15.20 30.38 -7.62
N GLU A 3 15.95 29.51 -8.29
CA GLU A 3 15.43 28.25 -8.86
C GLU A 3 14.83 27.35 -7.77
N TYR A 4 15.53 27.16 -6.64
CA TYR A 4 15.00 26.40 -5.52
C TYR A 4 13.63 26.93 -5.06
N LYS A 5 13.44 28.25 -4.98
CA LYS A 5 12.17 28.83 -4.55
C LYS A 5 11.03 28.51 -5.52
N THR A 6 11.29 28.62 -6.82
CA THR A 6 10.30 28.28 -7.86
C THR A 6 9.99 26.78 -7.84
N ASN A 7 11.01 25.94 -7.76
CA ASN A 7 10.91 24.49 -7.76
C ASN A 7 10.22 23.96 -6.48
N LEU A 8 10.44 24.63 -5.33
CA LEU A 8 9.74 24.34 -4.09
C LEU A 8 8.22 24.47 -4.24
N GLU A 9 7.73 25.49 -4.97
CA GLU A 9 6.29 25.63 -5.19
C GLU A 9 5.73 24.50 -6.07
N LEU A 10 6.49 24.01 -7.04
CA LEU A 10 6.11 22.80 -7.81
C LEU A 10 6.07 21.54 -6.95
N ALA A 11 7.08 21.35 -6.08
CA ALA A 11 7.09 20.21 -5.15
C ALA A 11 5.91 20.27 -4.16
N LYS A 12 5.51 21.44 -3.71
CA LYS A 12 4.29 21.61 -2.89
C LYS A 12 3.02 21.31 -3.68
N LYS A 13 2.94 21.70 -4.96
CA LYS A 13 1.81 21.33 -5.83
C LYS A 13 1.73 19.80 -5.99
N TRP A 14 2.87 19.11 -6.10
CA TRP A 14 2.88 17.63 -6.14
C TRP A 14 2.23 17.02 -4.87
N VAL A 15 2.51 17.56 -3.69
CA VAL A 15 1.80 17.15 -2.46
C VAL A 15 0.30 17.42 -2.56
N GLN A 16 -0.10 18.59 -3.06
CA GLN A 16 -1.51 18.96 -3.22
C GLN A 16 -2.28 18.02 -4.17
N VAL A 17 -1.61 17.42 -5.18
CA VAL A 17 -2.20 16.41 -6.04
C VAL A 17 -2.85 15.29 -5.22
N PHE A 18 -2.11 14.75 -4.27
CA PHE A 18 -2.59 13.63 -3.45
C PHE A 18 -3.56 14.08 -2.35
N GLU A 19 -3.33 15.25 -1.75
CA GLU A 19 -4.24 15.79 -0.74
C GLU A 19 -5.62 16.11 -1.30
N ASN A 20 -5.68 16.57 -2.55
CA ASN A 20 -6.93 16.98 -3.22
C ASN A 20 -7.49 15.91 -4.17
N GLY A 21 -6.70 14.87 -4.49
CA GLY A 21 -7.08 13.86 -5.46
C GLY A 21 -7.11 14.40 -6.90
N ASP A 22 -6.20 15.32 -7.25
CA ASP A 22 -6.20 16.07 -8.51
C ASP A 22 -5.18 15.52 -9.50
N ILE A 23 -5.60 14.57 -10.32
CA ILE A 23 -4.75 13.96 -11.36
C ILE A 23 -4.46 14.94 -12.52
N ASP A 24 -5.31 15.92 -12.75
CA ASP A 24 -5.08 16.90 -13.82
C ASP A 24 -3.96 17.86 -13.43
N LEU A 25 -3.90 18.26 -12.15
CA LEU A 25 -2.76 18.99 -11.60
C LEU A 25 -1.46 18.17 -11.72
N TRP A 26 -1.50 16.86 -11.45
CA TRP A 26 -0.35 15.97 -11.64
C TRP A 26 0.18 16.05 -13.07
N LYS A 27 -0.69 15.91 -14.08
CA LYS A 27 -0.33 16.02 -15.52
C LYS A 27 0.21 17.40 -15.88
N GLU A 28 -0.31 18.46 -15.25
CA GLU A 28 0.18 19.83 -15.48
C GLU A 28 1.63 20.00 -15.06
N ILE A 29 2.01 19.48 -13.88
CA ILE A 29 3.32 19.73 -13.28
C ILE A 29 4.41 18.73 -13.66
N MET A 30 4.04 17.55 -14.15
CA MET A 30 5.00 16.51 -14.53
C MET A 30 5.45 16.66 -15.97
N SER A 31 6.71 16.33 -16.25
CA SER A 31 7.27 16.25 -17.60
C SER A 31 6.88 14.93 -18.25
N GLU A 32 6.67 14.91 -19.58
CA GLU A 32 6.48 13.67 -20.34
C GLU A 32 7.74 12.78 -20.31
N ASP A 33 8.92 13.37 -20.08
CA ASP A 33 10.20 12.66 -19.90
C ASP A 33 10.45 12.26 -18.44
N LEU A 34 9.42 12.25 -17.60
CA LEU A 34 9.53 11.88 -16.18
C LEU A 34 10.20 10.52 -15.99
N ARG A 35 11.12 10.48 -15.03
CA ARG A 35 11.60 9.24 -14.41
C ARG A 35 11.24 9.27 -12.94
N ASP A 36 10.65 8.20 -12.46
CA ASP A 36 10.15 8.10 -11.09
C ASP A 36 10.69 6.85 -10.41
N GLN A 37 11.46 7.04 -9.34
CA GLN A 37 11.85 5.94 -8.46
C GLN A 37 10.66 5.59 -7.58
N ALA A 38 9.87 4.62 -8.04
CA ALA A 38 8.64 4.21 -7.39
C ALA A 38 8.90 3.55 -6.02
N PRO A 39 8.02 3.75 -5.02
CA PRO A 39 8.21 3.25 -3.67
C PRO A 39 7.83 1.76 -3.50
N LEU A 40 7.23 1.15 -4.51
CA LEU A 40 6.79 -0.24 -4.47
C LEU A 40 7.95 -1.19 -4.66
N TYR A 41 8.04 -2.21 -3.81
CA TYR A 41 9.09 -3.22 -3.89
C TYR A 41 9.16 -3.89 -5.28
N GLY A 42 10.34 -3.89 -5.88
CA GLY A 42 10.63 -4.55 -7.16
C GLY A 42 10.29 -3.75 -8.41
N MET A 43 9.68 -2.57 -8.31
CA MET A 43 9.36 -1.74 -9.48
C MET A 43 10.57 -0.97 -10.02
N GLY A 44 11.42 -0.43 -9.13
CA GLY A 44 12.55 0.41 -9.53
C GLY A 44 12.11 1.73 -10.14
N GLU A 45 12.92 2.24 -11.08
CA GLU A 45 12.61 3.48 -11.82
C GLU A 45 11.60 3.18 -12.94
N VAL A 46 10.55 4.00 -13.01
CA VAL A 46 9.44 3.87 -13.96
C VAL A 46 9.28 5.15 -14.79
N ASP A 47 8.60 5.05 -15.91
CA ASP A 47 8.29 6.15 -16.82
C ASP A 47 7.05 6.95 -16.42
N TYR A 48 6.78 8.04 -17.17
CA TYR A 48 5.61 8.90 -16.97
C TYR A 48 4.29 8.13 -16.93
N ALA A 49 4.06 7.21 -17.88
CA ALA A 49 2.80 6.49 -17.99
C ALA A 49 2.56 5.58 -16.78
N THR A 50 3.60 4.89 -16.32
CA THR A 50 3.55 4.03 -15.15
C THR A 50 3.41 4.84 -13.86
N SER A 51 4.15 5.96 -13.73
CA SER A 51 4.04 6.87 -12.59
C SER A 51 2.64 7.50 -12.49
N GLN A 52 2.02 7.85 -13.62
CA GLN A 52 0.63 8.32 -13.65
C GLN A 52 -0.33 7.26 -13.09
N GLN A 53 -0.19 6.00 -13.49
CA GLN A 53 -1.03 4.90 -12.99
C GLN A 53 -0.85 4.71 -11.47
N ILE A 54 0.36 4.86 -10.95
CA ILE A 54 0.65 4.83 -9.51
C ILE A 54 -0.06 5.99 -8.80
N ALA A 55 0.03 7.21 -9.33
CA ALA A 55 -0.65 8.37 -8.77
C ALA A 55 -2.18 8.17 -8.77
N GLU A 56 -2.76 7.70 -9.86
CA GLU A 56 -4.18 7.37 -9.97
C GLU A 56 -4.59 6.29 -8.97
N PHE A 57 -3.75 5.27 -8.76
CA PHE A 57 -4.00 4.24 -7.75
C PHE A 57 -4.11 4.85 -6.35
N TYR A 58 -3.17 5.71 -5.94
CA TYR A 58 -3.22 6.35 -4.62
C TYR A 58 -4.44 7.26 -4.48
N ILE A 59 -4.70 8.12 -5.47
CA ILE A 59 -5.86 9.02 -5.50
C ILE A 59 -7.18 8.24 -5.38
N ASN A 60 -7.31 7.12 -6.10
CA ASN A 60 -8.53 6.34 -6.12
C ASN A 60 -8.70 5.44 -4.89
N SER A 61 -7.61 5.01 -4.25
CA SER A 61 -7.63 4.07 -3.13
C SER A 61 -7.76 4.71 -1.76
N TYR A 62 -7.34 5.97 -1.61
CA TYR A 62 -7.26 6.64 -0.31
C TYR A 62 -8.04 7.94 -0.27
N THR A 63 -8.47 8.36 0.92
CA THR A 63 -9.14 9.63 1.23
C THR A 63 -8.53 10.27 2.48
N ASP A 64 -8.87 11.52 2.75
CA ASP A 64 -8.36 12.27 3.89
C ASP A 64 -6.82 12.32 3.94
N VAL A 65 -6.20 12.30 2.75
CA VAL A 65 -4.74 12.28 2.61
C VAL A 65 -4.16 13.63 3.00
N LYS A 66 -3.14 13.61 3.87
CA LYS A 66 -2.42 14.80 4.33
C LYS A 66 -0.94 14.52 4.45
N PHE A 67 -0.13 15.52 4.07
CA PHE A 67 1.31 15.51 4.29
C PHE A 67 1.64 16.43 5.47
N ASN A 68 1.94 15.84 6.61
CA ASN A 68 2.10 16.54 7.89
C ASN A 68 3.57 16.81 8.19
N ASP A 69 3.81 17.90 8.93
CA ASP A 69 5.12 18.34 9.44
C ASP A 69 6.22 18.35 8.35
N PRO A 70 5.97 18.94 7.17
CA PRO A 70 6.91 18.89 6.07
C PRO A 70 8.19 19.67 6.36
N MET A 71 9.33 19.03 6.19
CA MET A 71 10.65 19.66 6.17
C MET A 71 11.13 19.73 4.73
N TRP A 72 11.26 20.93 4.18
CA TRP A 72 11.70 21.19 2.82
C TRP A 72 13.15 21.64 2.80
N LEU A 73 14.00 20.93 2.07
CA LEU A 73 15.43 21.21 1.99
C LEU A 73 15.87 21.34 0.52
N PRO A 74 16.82 22.23 0.22
CA PRO A 74 17.44 22.27 -1.10
C PRO A 74 18.37 21.06 -1.28
N GLY A 75 18.49 20.57 -2.52
CA GLY A 75 19.53 19.67 -2.91
C GLY A 75 20.83 20.39 -3.28
N ILE A 76 21.89 19.62 -3.40
CA ILE A 76 23.22 20.10 -3.77
C ILE A 76 23.83 19.22 -4.85
N ASP A 77 24.48 19.82 -5.81
CA ASP A 77 25.38 19.13 -6.73
C ASP A 77 26.63 18.68 -5.98
N THR A 78 26.87 17.37 -5.97
CA THR A 78 27.95 16.75 -5.18
C THR A 78 29.36 17.03 -5.75
N GLY A 79 29.46 17.42 -7.01
CA GLY A 79 30.75 17.78 -7.64
C GLY A 79 31.18 19.20 -7.30
N THR A 80 30.24 20.14 -7.24
CA THR A 80 30.49 21.55 -6.98
C THR A 80 30.19 22.00 -5.56
N MET A 81 29.45 21.17 -4.80
CA MET A 81 28.92 21.47 -3.46
C MET A 81 28.05 22.73 -3.42
N THR A 82 27.38 23.05 -4.52
CA THR A 82 26.47 24.19 -4.64
C THR A 82 25.03 23.73 -4.77
N LEU A 83 24.08 24.62 -4.46
CA LEU A 83 22.65 24.32 -4.63
C LEU A 83 22.32 24.10 -6.11
N ASP A 84 21.69 22.98 -6.43
CA ASP A 84 21.38 22.54 -7.79
C ASP A 84 19.92 22.82 -8.22
N GLY A 85 19.13 23.44 -7.35
CA GLY A 85 17.71 23.72 -7.62
C GLY A 85 16.76 22.59 -7.27
N SER A 86 17.27 21.39 -7.01
CA SER A 86 16.44 20.26 -6.60
C SER A 86 15.84 20.45 -5.20
N VAL A 87 14.75 19.70 -4.92
CA VAL A 87 14.01 19.81 -3.65
C VAL A 87 14.00 18.44 -2.95
N ARG A 88 14.19 18.45 -1.66
CA ARG A 88 14.06 17.32 -0.76
C ARG A 88 12.94 17.58 0.23
N ALA A 89 12.09 16.59 0.47
CA ALA A 89 10.97 16.68 1.41
C ALA A 89 10.97 15.50 2.37
N TYR A 90 10.94 15.79 3.65
CA TYR A 90 10.63 14.82 4.69
C TYR A 90 9.28 15.18 5.29
N GLY A 91 8.48 14.18 5.59
CA GLY A 91 7.17 14.41 6.21
C GLY A 91 6.46 13.11 6.52
N VAL A 92 5.25 13.24 6.99
CA VAL A 92 4.43 12.08 7.38
C VAL A 92 3.11 12.13 6.61
N TRP A 93 2.92 11.19 5.72
CA TRP A 93 1.62 10.98 5.10
C TRP A 93 0.66 10.33 6.08
N THR A 94 -0.55 10.86 6.14
CA THR A 94 -1.70 10.22 6.79
C THR A 94 -2.84 10.11 5.80
N GLY A 95 -3.72 9.15 6.02
CA GLY A 95 -4.89 8.98 5.17
C GLY A 95 -5.71 7.78 5.60
N LYS A 96 -6.73 7.46 4.81
CA LYS A 96 -7.69 6.40 5.08
C LYS A 96 -7.98 5.61 3.81
N SER A 97 -7.92 4.29 3.89
CA SER A 97 -8.34 3.41 2.79
C SER A 97 -9.83 3.53 2.53
N LYS A 98 -10.22 3.78 1.29
CA LYS A 98 -11.64 3.86 0.88
C LYS A 98 -12.35 2.52 0.98
N SER A 99 -11.63 1.41 0.75
CA SER A 99 -12.20 0.06 0.76
C SER A 99 -12.45 -0.50 2.15
N THR A 100 -11.57 -0.21 3.12
CA THR A 100 -11.62 -0.81 4.47
C THR A 100 -11.95 0.19 5.57
N GLY A 101 -11.78 1.48 5.32
CA GLY A 101 -11.88 2.52 6.34
C GLY A 101 -10.69 2.58 7.32
N ARG A 102 -9.67 1.72 7.16
CA ARG A 102 -8.47 1.75 7.99
C ARG A 102 -7.60 2.96 7.67
N THR A 103 -6.99 3.54 8.69
CA THR A 103 -6.10 4.69 8.56
C THR A 103 -4.64 4.27 8.55
N PHE A 104 -3.79 5.06 7.89
CA PHE A 104 -2.34 4.90 7.90
C PHE A 104 -1.64 6.17 8.40
N THR A 105 -0.43 5.97 8.90
CA THR A 105 0.55 7.02 9.22
C THR A 105 1.89 6.53 8.70
N LEU A 106 2.49 7.27 7.77
CA LEU A 106 3.60 6.79 6.94
C LEU A 106 4.70 7.84 6.83
N PRO A 107 5.79 7.73 7.61
CA PRO A 107 6.98 8.55 7.42
C PRO A 107 7.56 8.36 6.02
N SER A 108 7.95 9.45 5.38
CA SER A 108 8.44 9.40 4.01
C SER A 108 9.53 10.43 3.75
N TYR A 109 10.33 10.13 2.73
CA TYR A 109 11.26 11.05 2.10
C TYR A 109 10.97 11.08 0.59
N HIS A 110 11.00 12.29 0.03
CA HIS A 110 10.82 12.53 -1.40
C HIS A 110 11.92 13.44 -1.92
N ASN A 111 12.33 13.23 -3.15
CA ASN A 111 13.20 14.16 -3.85
C ASN A 111 12.69 14.44 -5.26
N PHE A 112 12.97 15.65 -5.73
CA PHE A 112 12.47 16.18 -6.98
C PHE A 112 13.59 16.88 -7.73
N ASP A 113 13.71 16.57 -9.04
CA ASP A 113 14.53 17.34 -9.95
C ASP A 113 13.64 17.99 -11.01
N PHE A 114 14.08 19.12 -11.54
CA PHE A 114 13.25 19.98 -12.37
C PHE A 114 13.97 20.42 -13.66
N ALA A 115 13.22 20.53 -14.74
CA ALA A 115 13.66 21.16 -15.97
C ALA A 115 12.45 21.83 -16.65
N ASP A 116 12.67 22.97 -17.30
CA ASP A 116 11.66 23.70 -18.09
C ASP A 116 10.34 23.96 -17.35
N GLY A 117 10.43 24.21 -16.03
CA GLY A 117 9.27 24.48 -15.20
C GLY A 117 8.39 23.26 -14.90
N LYS A 118 8.93 22.06 -15.06
CA LYS A 118 8.27 20.79 -14.79
C LYS A 118 9.12 19.90 -13.89
N ILE A 119 8.50 18.94 -13.23
CA ILE A 119 9.18 17.86 -12.50
C ILE A 119 9.61 16.81 -13.51
N VAL A 120 10.90 16.52 -13.60
CA VAL A 120 11.50 15.53 -14.51
C VAL A 120 11.97 14.27 -13.79
N TYR A 121 12.12 14.35 -12.47
CA TYR A 121 12.46 13.20 -11.63
C TYR A 121 11.74 13.30 -10.29
N THR A 122 11.22 12.16 -9.85
CA THR A 122 10.75 11.95 -8.48
C THR A 122 11.42 10.72 -7.88
N GLY A 123 11.76 10.80 -6.60
CA GLY A 123 12.15 9.62 -5.84
C GLY A 123 11.28 9.53 -4.59
N GLU A 124 10.63 8.41 -4.42
CA GLU A 124 9.68 8.16 -3.35
C GLU A 124 10.16 7.06 -2.43
N TYR A 125 10.42 7.39 -1.17
CA TYR A 125 11.01 6.47 -0.19
C TYR A 125 10.12 6.37 1.05
N PHE A 126 9.30 5.33 1.07
CA PHE A 126 8.45 4.94 2.19
C PHE A 126 8.03 3.47 2.05
N ASP A 127 7.51 2.88 3.09
CA ASP A 127 7.04 1.48 3.07
C ASP A 127 5.65 1.36 2.41
N ALA A 128 5.61 1.51 1.08
CA ALA A 128 4.38 1.42 0.30
C ALA A 128 3.72 0.03 0.41
N THR A 129 4.53 -1.04 0.36
CA THR A 129 4.04 -2.41 0.44
C THR A 129 3.46 -2.71 1.83
N GLY A 130 4.17 -2.32 2.88
CA GLY A 130 3.68 -2.49 4.25
C GLY A 130 2.40 -1.71 4.50
N MET A 131 2.34 -0.44 4.06
CA MET A 131 1.13 0.39 4.17
C MET A 131 -0.06 -0.23 3.42
N THR A 132 0.13 -0.62 2.16
CA THR A 132 -0.94 -1.21 1.34
C THR A 132 -1.48 -2.50 1.96
N ASN A 133 -0.59 -3.36 2.48
CA ASN A 133 -0.99 -4.60 3.16
C ASN A 133 -1.71 -4.32 4.49
N ALA A 134 -1.30 -3.30 5.24
CA ALA A 134 -1.90 -2.97 6.54
C ALA A 134 -3.32 -2.40 6.41
N VAL A 135 -3.58 -1.57 5.38
CA VAL A 135 -4.85 -0.87 5.24
C VAL A 135 -5.72 -1.34 4.09
N GLY A 136 -5.16 -2.16 3.19
CA GLY A 136 -5.90 -2.77 2.08
C GLY A 136 -6.94 -3.78 2.55
N PRO A 137 -7.78 -4.27 1.63
CA PRO A 137 -8.64 -5.42 1.90
C PRO A 137 -7.78 -6.57 2.41
N VAL A 138 -8.22 -7.21 3.47
CA VAL A 138 -7.57 -8.46 3.90
C VAL A 138 -7.88 -9.48 2.81
N ASP A 139 -6.85 -9.98 2.11
CA ASP A 139 -7.01 -11.15 1.28
C ASP A 139 -7.60 -12.26 2.16
N ARG A 140 -8.76 -12.77 1.77
CA ARG A 140 -9.36 -13.89 2.50
C ARG A 140 -8.36 -15.03 2.47
N LYS A 141 -7.81 -15.37 3.62
CA LYS A 141 -6.98 -16.56 3.75
C LYS A 141 -7.92 -17.76 3.75
N VAL A 142 -7.75 -18.62 2.80
CA VAL A 142 -8.41 -19.94 2.83
C VAL A 142 -7.46 -20.89 3.55
N VAL A 143 -7.90 -21.42 4.67
CA VAL A 143 -7.18 -22.45 5.42
C VAL A 143 -7.82 -23.79 5.11
N VAL A 144 -7.04 -24.73 4.59
CA VAL A 144 -7.47 -26.11 4.37
C VAL A 144 -6.71 -27.01 5.31
N ALA A 145 -7.42 -27.58 6.29
CA ALA A 145 -6.86 -28.58 7.18
C ALA A 145 -7.36 -29.98 6.80
N THR A 146 -6.48 -30.97 6.87
CA THR A 146 -6.83 -32.37 6.66
C THR A 146 -6.60 -33.15 7.94
N LEU A 147 -7.64 -33.89 8.39
CA LEU A 147 -7.58 -34.71 9.57
C LEU A 147 -7.83 -36.16 9.20
N LYS A 148 -6.77 -37.01 9.23
CA LYS A 148 -6.91 -38.47 9.03
C LYS A 148 -7.49 -39.12 10.26
N VAL A 149 -8.58 -39.82 10.08
CA VAL A 149 -9.33 -40.49 11.14
C VAL A 149 -8.97 -42.01 11.17
N LYS A 150 -8.67 -42.51 12.34
CA LYS A 150 -8.44 -43.95 12.51
C LYS A 150 -9.74 -44.75 12.23
N LYS A 151 -9.61 -45.89 11.61
CA LYS A 151 -10.74 -46.77 11.32
C LYS A 151 -11.57 -47.03 12.59
N GLY A 152 -12.88 -46.82 12.50
CA GLY A 152 -13.81 -47.00 13.62
C GLY A 152 -13.91 -45.79 14.59
N SER A 153 -13.19 -44.67 14.33
CA SER A 153 -13.23 -43.47 15.18
C SER A 153 -14.03 -42.31 14.55
N TYR A 154 -14.73 -42.54 13.44
CA TYR A 154 -15.46 -41.50 12.72
C TYR A 154 -16.47 -40.78 13.62
N GLU A 155 -17.39 -41.52 14.27
CA GLU A 155 -18.44 -40.94 15.12
C GLU A 155 -17.86 -40.08 16.25
N LYS A 156 -16.81 -40.57 16.91
CA LYS A 156 -16.14 -39.86 17.99
C LYS A 156 -15.51 -38.56 17.51
N VAL A 157 -14.89 -38.57 16.32
CA VAL A 157 -14.29 -37.34 15.73
C VAL A 157 -15.39 -36.37 15.31
N LYS A 158 -16.49 -36.88 14.75
CA LYS A 158 -17.65 -36.05 14.38
C LYS A 158 -18.25 -35.38 15.61
N GLU A 159 -18.49 -36.12 16.70
CA GLU A 159 -18.99 -35.56 17.98
C GLU A 159 -18.05 -34.47 18.52
N MET A 160 -16.74 -34.64 18.44
CA MET A 160 -15.75 -33.65 18.87
C MET A 160 -15.79 -32.40 17.98
N LEU A 161 -15.89 -32.54 16.65
CA LEU A 161 -15.98 -31.43 15.73
C LEU A 161 -17.30 -30.65 15.89
N ASP A 162 -18.40 -31.34 16.20
CA ASP A 162 -19.73 -30.72 16.39
C ASP A 162 -19.94 -30.20 17.83
N SER A 163 -19.03 -30.45 18.76
CA SER A 163 -19.11 -29.97 20.13
C SER A 163 -18.92 -28.44 20.21
N GLU A 164 -19.34 -27.82 21.34
CA GLU A 164 -19.19 -26.40 21.56
C GLU A 164 -17.73 -25.92 21.41
N ASP A 165 -16.77 -26.73 21.85
CA ASP A 165 -15.33 -26.44 21.76
C ASP A 165 -14.72 -26.79 20.37
N GLY A 166 -15.52 -27.29 19.43
CA GLY A 166 -15.11 -27.67 18.08
C GLY A 166 -15.37 -26.59 17.04
N LEU A 167 -16.00 -26.99 15.91
CA LEU A 167 -16.30 -26.08 14.79
C LEU A 167 -17.18 -24.87 15.19
N PRO A 168 -18.15 -24.98 16.13
CA PRO A 168 -18.94 -23.80 16.55
C PRO A 168 -18.09 -22.68 17.14
N THR A 169 -17.12 -22.98 17.99
CA THR A 169 -16.20 -21.97 18.55
C THR A 169 -15.35 -21.31 17.47
N THR A 170 -14.83 -22.08 16.52
CA THR A 170 -14.07 -21.52 15.38
C THR A 170 -14.95 -20.62 14.51
N ARG A 171 -16.20 -21.01 14.24
CA ARG A 171 -17.17 -20.20 13.47
C ARG A 171 -17.50 -18.85 14.14
N ALA A 172 -17.47 -18.82 15.47
CA ALA A 172 -17.74 -17.63 16.26
C ALA A 172 -16.54 -16.66 16.34
N TYR A 173 -15.37 -17.08 15.86
CA TYR A 173 -14.16 -16.27 15.91
C TYR A 173 -14.27 -15.08 14.93
N ASP A 174 -13.88 -13.89 15.40
CA ASP A 174 -13.88 -12.68 14.58
C ASP A 174 -12.89 -12.84 13.41
N GLY A 175 -13.42 -12.75 12.19
CA GLY A 175 -12.66 -12.98 10.96
C GLY A 175 -12.96 -14.32 10.26
N CYS A 176 -13.56 -15.31 10.91
CA CYS A 176 -14.07 -16.50 10.24
C CYS A 176 -15.38 -16.16 9.53
N THR A 177 -15.38 -16.13 8.21
CA THR A 177 -16.58 -15.81 7.42
C THR A 177 -17.34 -17.08 7.01
N HIS A 178 -16.67 -18.22 6.95
CA HIS A 178 -17.24 -19.51 6.65
C HIS A 178 -16.30 -20.62 7.11
N LEU A 179 -16.87 -21.68 7.68
CA LEU A 179 -16.15 -22.87 8.09
C LEU A 179 -17.01 -24.10 7.80
N GLU A 180 -16.48 -25.02 7.03
CA GLU A 180 -17.12 -26.31 6.73
C GLU A 180 -16.17 -27.47 6.98
N ALA A 181 -16.73 -28.63 7.29
CA ALA A 181 -16.00 -29.88 7.40
C ALA A 181 -16.70 -30.94 6.61
N THR A 182 -15.99 -31.59 5.70
CA THR A 182 -16.48 -32.70 4.85
C THR A 182 -15.66 -33.96 5.10
N PHE A 183 -16.31 -35.07 5.25
CA PHE A 183 -15.65 -36.38 5.43
C PHE A 183 -15.60 -37.17 4.13
N ASN A 184 -14.42 -37.65 3.76
CA ASN A 184 -14.22 -38.58 2.67
C ASN A 184 -14.05 -39.99 3.24
N GLU A 185 -15.01 -40.86 2.99
CA GLU A 185 -15.04 -42.23 3.51
C GLU A 185 -13.93 -43.12 2.94
N GLU A 186 -13.60 -42.96 1.64
CA GLU A 186 -12.59 -43.77 0.96
C GLU A 186 -11.20 -43.56 1.55
N THR A 187 -10.88 -42.30 1.87
CA THR A 187 -9.58 -41.91 2.42
C THR A 187 -9.58 -41.78 3.95
N SER A 188 -10.76 -41.96 4.59
CA SER A 188 -10.96 -41.75 6.02
C SER A 188 -10.44 -40.40 6.50
N THR A 189 -10.75 -39.33 5.75
CA THR A 189 -10.18 -37.97 5.99
C THR A 189 -11.28 -36.94 6.07
N TYR A 190 -11.23 -36.09 7.11
CA TYR A 190 -11.94 -34.81 7.12
C TYR A 190 -11.13 -33.75 6.39
N PHE A 191 -11.81 -32.98 5.56
CA PHE A 191 -11.36 -31.74 4.99
C PHE A 191 -12.10 -30.59 5.69
N ILE A 192 -11.36 -29.74 6.37
CA ILE A 192 -11.90 -28.56 7.07
C ILE A 192 -11.43 -27.34 6.29
N ILE A 193 -12.37 -26.54 5.79
CA ILE A 193 -12.09 -25.37 4.97
C ILE A 193 -12.63 -24.14 5.69
N GLU A 194 -11.76 -23.19 5.96
CA GLU A 194 -12.06 -21.91 6.59
C GLU A 194 -11.77 -20.76 5.63
N TYR A 195 -12.67 -19.77 5.59
CA TYR A 195 -12.57 -18.55 4.78
C TYR A 195 -12.59 -17.31 5.66
#